data_0b3ed1bad62c441c1f4eb40c5dead174
#
_entry.id   0b3ed1bad62c441c1f4eb40c5dead174
#
_cell.length_a   1.000
_cell.length_b   1.000
_cell.length_c   1.000
_cell.angle_alpha   90.00
_cell.angle_beta   90.00
_cell.angle_gamma   90.00
#
_symmetry.space_group_name_H-M   'P 1'
#
loop_
_entity.id
_entity.type
_entity.pdbx_description
1 polymer ?
#
loop_
_entity_poly.entity_id
_entity_poly.type
_entity_poly.pdbx_seq_one_letter_code
_entity_poly.pdbx_strand_id
1 'polypeptide(L)'
;LLARGDEVRAGVRSVADVGKSEALRALPGVEVVGADLGQPAQLRAAMDGIDTLFHVAAVFATTEPGRDAEVLRTAIEGTEASLRAARDAKVRRVVMTSSMVTLPFTAPGAPPATEADWNDDLRVPYFRAKVESERLAWQLARDLKLDLVTVLPGGLIGPGFRRNTPTIDIVQAALMGEFRFGVPVGNVPFIDVRDVVDAHLRLADRSIGGRFIAGPDVAPSYRQLVETLRRIDPRVPRPLMTLPRQAAPMLPLYDALSHHLFGTPRIATPEVVRSAVSGKVWNGSSARAKTELGWMPRVPFEQSLAETLAVLRPPR
;
A
#
# COMPACT_ATOMS: atom_id res chain seq x y z
N LEU A 1 -3.13 -18.65 -2.10
CA LEU A 1 -3.78 -19.30 -3.23
C LEU A 1 -3.26 -20.73 -3.41
N LEU A 2 -1.99 -20.95 -3.78
CA LEU A 2 -1.44 -22.31 -4.00
C LEU A 2 -1.68 -23.28 -2.83
N ALA A 3 -1.48 -22.81 -1.59
CA ALA A 3 -1.75 -23.61 -0.39
C ALA A 3 -3.23 -24.00 -0.20
N ARG A 4 -4.12 -23.34 -0.92
CA ARG A 4 -5.57 -23.64 -0.97
C ARG A 4 -5.94 -24.59 -2.12
N GLY A 5 -4.98 -24.89 -3.00
CA GLY A 5 -5.19 -25.69 -4.21
C GLY A 5 -5.71 -24.88 -5.39
N ASP A 6 -5.68 -23.53 -5.33
CA ASP A 6 -6.08 -22.68 -6.44
C ASP A 6 -5.03 -22.73 -7.56
N GLU A 7 -5.47 -22.75 -8.82
CA GLU A 7 -4.61 -22.51 -9.97
C GLU A 7 -4.26 -21.01 -10.04
N VAL A 8 -2.97 -20.70 -10.16
CA VAL A 8 -2.50 -19.30 -10.06
C VAL A 8 -1.78 -18.87 -11.31
N ARG A 9 -2.31 -17.82 -11.95
CA ARG A 9 -1.65 -17.10 -13.03
C ARG A 9 -1.16 -15.75 -12.52
N ALA A 10 0.15 -15.52 -12.59
CA ALA A 10 0.79 -14.29 -12.14
C ALA A 10 1.11 -13.38 -13.34
N GLY A 11 0.39 -12.27 -13.46
CA GLY A 11 0.64 -11.24 -14.46
C GLY A 11 1.83 -10.37 -14.10
N VAL A 12 2.80 -10.24 -15.00
CA VAL A 12 3.95 -9.33 -14.86
C VAL A 12 4.03 -8.40 -16.07
N ARG A 13 4.60 -7.18 -15.88
CA ARG A 13 4.75 -6.23 -16.99
C ARG A 13 5.52 -6.83 -18.18
N SER A 14 6.59 -7.55 -17.92
CA SER A 14 7.41 -8.21 -18.93
C SER A 14 7.92 -9.54 -18.42
N VAL A 15 7.63 -10.60 -19.15
CA VAL A 15 8.17 -11.94 -18.88
C VAL A 15 9.66 -12.04 -19.19
N ALA A 16 10.20 -11.13 -20.01
CA ALA A 16 11.62 -11.07 -20.33
C ALA A 16 12.45 -10.48 -19.17
N ASP A 17 11.83 -9.74 -18.23
CA ASP A 17 12.47 -9.26 -17.02
C ASP A 17 12.52 -10.39 -15.98
N VAL A 18 13.50 -11.28 -16.14
CA VAL A 18 13.67 -12.49 -15.31
C VAL A 18 13.84 -12.11 -13.86
N GLY A 19 14.64 -11.07 -13.55
CA GLY A 19 14.92 -10.65 -12.16
C GLY A 19 13.65 -10.26 -11.39
N LYS A 20 12.67 -9.63 -12.06
CA LYS A 20 11.39 -9.25 -11.43
C LYS A 20 10.42 -10.43 -11.31
N SER A 21 10.52 -11.45 -12.16
CA SER A 21 9.61 -12.60 -12.18
C SER A 21 10.18 -13.86 -11.52
N GLU A 22 11.47 -13.90 -11.19
CA GLU A 22 12.18 -15.05 -10.63
C GLU A 22 11.47 -15.66 -9.42
N ALA A 23 11.05 -14.81 -8.48
CA ALA A 23 10.33 -15.25 -7.28
C ALA A 23 9.02 -15.97 -7.58
N LEU A 24 8.30 -15.50 -8.60
CA LEU A 24 7.03 -16.10 -9.01
C LEU A 24 7.28 -17.42 -9.75
N ARG A 25 8.32 -17.45 -10.60
CA ARG A 25 8.72 -18.65 -11.35
C ARG A 25 9.24 -19.76 -10.43
N ALA A 26 9.82 -19.40 -9.29
CA ALA A 26 10.29 -20.38 -8.28
C ALA A 26 9.15 -21.05 -7.51
N LEU A 27 7.92 -20.55 -7.62
CA LEU A 27 6.76 -21.14 -6.94
C LEU A 27 6.18 -22.27 -7.83
N PRO A 28 6.18 -23.53 -7.37
CA PRO A 28 5.59 -24.63 -8.13
C PRO A 28 4.11 -24.38 -8.39
N GLY A 29 3.67 -24.56 -9.65
CA GLY A 29 2.27 -24.41 -10.04
C GLY A 29 1.83 -22.98 -10.35
N VAL A 30 2.74 -21.99 -10.38
CA VAL A 30 2.44 -20.64 -10.84
C VAL A 30 2.74 -20.50 -12.32
N GLU A 31 1.73 -20.14 -13.12
CA GLU A 31 1.91 -19.69 -14.49
C GLU A 31 2.26 -18.20 -14.52
N VAL A 32 3.42 -17.83 -15.09
CA VAL A 32 3.84 -16.40 -15.22
C VAL A 32 3.60 -15.92 -16.63
N VAL A 33 2.75 -14.90 -16.78
CA VAL A 33 2.34 -14.34 -18.08
C VAL A 33 2.60 -12.84 -18.18
N GLY A 34 2.72 -12.32 -19.42
CA GLY A 34 2.76 -10.90 -19.69
C GLY A 34 1.39 -10.25 -19.45
N ALA A 35 1.37 -9.18 -18.65
CA ALA A 35 0.15 -8.42 -18.32
C ALA A 35 0.51 -6.95 -18.09
N ASP A 36 1.11 -6.31 -19.10
CA ASP A 36 1.40 -4.89 -19.05
C ASP A 36 0.10 -4.08 -19.11
N LEU A 37 -0.11 -3.18 -18.14
CA LEU A 37 -1.30 -2.32 -18.06
C LEU A 37 -1.48 -1.42 -19.30
N GLY A 38 -0.40 -1.10 -20.00
CA GLY A 38 -0.41 -0.38 -21.28
C GLY A 38 -0.70 -1.24 -22.52
N GLN A 39 -0.95 -2.55 -22.34
CA GLN A 39 -1.13 -3.52 -23.44
C GLN A 39 -2.47 -4.26 -23.29
N PRO A 40 -3.61 -3.70 -23.74
CA PRO A 40 -4.93 -4.32 -23.52
C PRO A 40 -5.06 -5.74 -24.07
N ALA A 41 -4.40 -6.06 -25.20
CA ALA A 41 -4.40 -7.41 -25.77
C ALA A 41 -3.69 -8.42 -24.86
N GLN A 42 -2.58 -8.04 -24.23
CA GLN A 42 -1.89 -8.90 -23.25
C GLN A 42 -2.76 -9.12 -22.01
N LEU A 43 -3.39 -8.07 -21.50
CA LEU A 43 -4.31 -8.18 -20.35
C LEU A 43 -5.45 -9.14 -20.65
N ARG A 44 -6.07 -9.01 -21.84
CA ARG A 44 -7.17 -9.90 -22.24
C ARG A 44 -6.71 -11.36 -22.34
N ALA A 45 -5.55 -11.62 -22.94
CA ALA A 45 -4.99 -12.96 -23.03
C ALA A 45 -4.60 -13.53 -21.64
N ALA A 46 -4.02 -12.70 -20.79
CA ALA A 46 -3.66 -13.10 -19.43
C ALA A 46 -4.87 -13.46 -18.55
N MET A 47 -6.04 -12.91 -18.86
CA MET A 47 -7.29 -13.14 -18.11
C MET A 47 -8.18 -14.23 -18.70
N ASP A 48 -7.79 -14.85 -19.82
CA ASP A 48 -8.59 -15.92 -20.43
C ASP A 48 -8.68 -17.13 -19.50
N GLY A 49 -9.92 -17.58 -19.21
CA GLY A 49 -10.19 -18.68 -18.28
C GLY A 49 -10.00 -18.35 -16.79
N ILE A 50 -9.76 -17.09 -16.42
CA ILE A 50 -9.62 -16.67 -15.02
C ILE A 50 -11.01 -16.44 -14.39
N ASP A 51 -11.24 -17.07 -13.25
CA ASP A 51 -12.44 -16.86 -12.44
C ASP A 51 -12.36 -15.58 -11.62
N THR A 52 -11.27 -15.37 -10.90
CA THR A 52 -11.09 -14.23 -9.99
C THR A 52 -9.81 -13.46 -10.32
N LEU A 53 -9.95 -12.16 -10.56
CA LEU A 53 -8.84 -11.25 -10.76
C LEU A 53 -8.49 -10.52 -9.44
N PHE A 54 -7.28 -10.73 -8.95
CA PHE A 54 -6.67 -9.86 -7.94
C PHE A 54 -5.91 -8.74 -8.65
N HIS A 55 -6.55 -7.57 -8.77
CA HIS A 55 -5.92 -6.40 -9.38
C HIS A 55 -5.07 -5.65 -8.36
N VAL A 56 -3.83 -6.10 -8.18
CA VAL A 56 -2.85 -5.52 -7.24
C VAL A 56 -1.83 -4.62 -7.93
N ALA A 57 -1.81 -4.61 -9.26
CA ALA A 57 -0.88 -3.79 -10.02
C ALA A 57 -1.17 -2.30 -9.84
N ALA A 58 -0.14 -1.56 -9.46
CA ALA A 58 -0.20 -0.10 -9.38
C ALA A 58 1.16 0.49 -9.69
N VAL A 59 1.17 1.68 -10.29
CA VAL A 59 2.37 2.51 -10.32
C VAL A 59 2.47 3.21 -8.97
N PHE A 60 3.54 2.92 -8.24
CA PHE A 60 3.80 3.59 -6.98
C PHE A 60 4.29 5.02 -7.24
N ALA A 61 3.83 5.96 -6.41
CA ALA A 61 4.40 7.30 -6.40
C ALA A 61 5.91 7.20 -6.21
N THR A 62 6.63 7.68 -7.17
CA THR A 62 8.08 7.75 -7.06
C THR A 62 8.43 9.08 -6.40
N THR A 63 9.50 9.10 -5.64
CA THR A 63 10.09 10.35 -5.14
C THR A 63 10.79 11.13 -6.27
N GLU A 64 10.67 10.68 -7.52
CA GLU A 64 11.26 11.32 -8.70
C GLU A 64 10.39 12.53 -9.13
N PRO A 65 10.92 13.74 -9.07
CA PRO A 65 10.19 14.93 -9.50
C PRO A 65 9.78 14.84 -10.97
N GLY A 66 8.57 15.32 -11.28
CA GLY A 66 8.09 15.47 -12.66
C GLY A 66 7.38 14.26 -13.26
N ARG A 67 7.24 13.13 -12.53
CA ARG A 67 6.50 11.93 -13.01
C ARG A 67 5.04 11.87 -12.57
N ASP A 68 4.53 12.88 -11.89
CA ASP A 68 3.19 12.89 -11.31
C ASP A 68 2.08 12.64 -12.36
N ALA A 69 2.21 13.30 -13.52
CA ALA A 69 1.26 13.13 -14.62
C ALA A 69 1.29 11.71 -15.21
N GLU A 70 2.47 11.10 -15.29
CA GLU A 70 2.63 9.70 -15.73
C GLU A 70 2.00 8.73 -14.72
N VAL A 71 2.25 8.94 -13.43
CA VAL A 71 1.67 8.11 -12.35
C VAL A 71 0.15 8.16 -12.40
N LEU A 72 -0.43 9.36 -12.49
CA LEU A 72 -1.88 9.55 -12.59
C LEU A 72 -2.45 8.88 -13.84
N ARG A 73 -1.87 9.15 -15.00
CA ARG A 73 -2.31 8.57 -16.28
C ARG A 73 -2.26 7.05 -16.23
N THR A 74 -1.14 6.47 -15.79
CA THR A 74 -0.98 5.01 -15.74
C THR A 74 -1.95 4.38 -14.74
N ALA A 75 -2.25 5.04 -13.62
CA ALA A 75 -3.25 4.55 -12.67
C ALA A 75 -4.65 4.50 -13.28
N ILE A 76 -5.04 5.53 -14.01
CA ILE A 76 -6.37 5.63 -14.65
C ILE A 76 -6.46 4.68 -15.83
N GLU A 77 -5.57 4.80 -16.82
CA GLU A 77 -5.58 3.98 -18.04
C GLU A 77 -5.40 2.49 -17.73
N GLY A 78 -4.51 2.17 -16.78
CA GLY A 78 -4.28 0.79 -16.36
C GLY A 78 -5.47 0.17 -15.64
N THR A 79 -6.19 0.94 -14.83
CA THR A 79 -7.43 0.49 -14.19
C THR A 79 -8.51 0.24 -15.25
N GLU A 80 -8.70 1.17 -16.18
CA GLU A 80 -9.67 1.01 -17.25
C GLU A 80 -9.37 -0.20 -18.11
N ALA A 81 -8.13 -0.33 -18.58
CA ALA A 81 -7.70 -1.46 -19.42
C ALA A 81 -7.91 -2.81 -18.72
N SER A 82 -7.56 -2.89 -17.44
CA SER A 82 -7.73 -4.13 -16.65
C SER A 82 -9.20 -4.51 -16.47
N LEU A 83 -10.08 -3.55 -16.14
CA LEU A 83 -11.49 -3.86 -15.92
C LEU A 83 -12.22 -4.20 -17.23
N ARG A 84 -11.89 -3.53 -18.34
CA ARG A 84 -12.42 -3.90 -19.65
C ARG A 84 -11.94 -5.29 -20.08
N ALA A 85 -10.66 -5.61 -19.88
CA ALA A 85 -10.12 -6.94 -20.16
C ALA A 85 -10.79 -8.02 -19.27
N ALA A 86 -11.04 -7.74 -18.00
CA ALA A 86 -11.76 -8.63 -17.10
C ALA A 86 -13.19 -8.90 -17.57
N ARG A 87 -13.91 -7.87 -18.03
CA ARG A 87 -15.24 -8.01 -18.62
C ARG A 87 -15.20 -8.88 -19.88
N ASP A 88 -14.27 -8.60 -20.80
CA ASP A 88 -14.14 -9.30 -22.07
C ASP A 88 -13.70 -10.76 -21.88
N ALA A 89 -12.93 -11.05 -20.84
CA ALA A 89 -12.56 -12.39 -20.42
C ALA A 89 -13.64 -13.11 -19.58
N LYS A 90 -14.75 -12.43 -19.25
CA LYS A 90 -15.84 -12.94 -18.40
C LYS A 90 -15.36 -13.34 -16.99
N VAL A 91 -14.38 -12.62 -16.47
CA VAL A 91 -13.92 -12.78 -15.08
C VAL A 91 -15.14 -12.60 -14.17
N ARG A 92 -15.37 -13.58 -13.28
CA ARG A 92 -16.55 -13.57 -12.39
C ARG A 92 -16.43 -12.50 -11.32
N ARG A 93 -15.22 -12.34 -10.75
CA ARG A 93 -14.99 -11.43 -9.61
C ARG A 93 -13.67 -10.66 -9.73
N VAL A 94 -13.70 -9.40 -9.37
CA VAL A 94 -12.51 -8.54 -9.30
C VAL A 94 -12.30 -8.07 -7.87
N VAL A 95 -11.16 -8.40 -7.27
CA VAL A 95 -10.69 -7.90 -5.99
C VAL A 95 -9.57 -6.89 -6.24
N MET A 96 -9.86 -5.61 -6.10
CA MET A 96 -8.92 -4.54 -6.41
C MET A 96 -8.23 -4.02 -5.16
N THR A 97 -6.92 -3.89 -5.20
CA THR A 97 -6.13 -3.25 -4.13
C THR A 97 -6.13 -1.74 -4.32
N SER A 98 -6.91 -1.05 -3.51
CA SER A 98 -6.88 0.41 -3.38
C SER A 98 -5.88 0.83 -2.27
N SER A 99 -6.24 1.77 -1.42
CA SER A 99 -5.40 2.21 -0.29
C SER A 99 -6.20 3.03 0.71
N MET A 100 -5.80 3.03 1.97
CA MET A 100 -6.33 3.97 2.98
C MET A 100 -6.09 5.44 2.62
N VAL A 101 -5.19 5.77 1.69
CA VAL A 101 -5.00 7.15 1.20
C VAL A 101 -6.24 7.69 0.46
N THR A 102 -7.17 6.82 0.07
CA THR A 102 -8.47 7.23 -0.49
C THR A 102 -9.47 7.70 0.57
N LEU A 103 -9.11 7.58 1.84
CA LEU A 103 -9.87 8.10 2.99
C LEU A 103 -9.32 9.45 3.43
N PRO A 104 -10.13 10.35 3.99
CA PRO A 104 -9.65 11.61 4.54
C PRO A 104 -8.82 11.39 5.81
N PHE A 105 -7.85 12.27 6.03
CA PHE A 105 -7.26 12.44 7.35
C PHE A 105 -8.29 13.05 8.31
N THR A 106 -8.33 12.57 9.54
CA THR A 106 -9.19 13.10 10.60
C THR A 106 -8.41 13.96 11.60
N ALA A 107 -9.09 14.83 12.31
CA ALA A 107 -8.48 15.50 13.45
C ALA A 107 -8.17 14.47 14.56
N PRO A 108 -7.11 14.66 15.37
CA PRO A 108 -6.89 13.82 16.54
C PRO A 108 -8.12 13.79 17.45
N GLY A 109 -8.57 12.60 17.83
CA GLY A 109 -9.77 12.40 18.66
C GLY A 109 -11.11 12.50 17.91
N ALA A 110 -11.13 12.84 16.64
CA ALA A 110 -12.34 12.78 15.84
C ALA A 110 -12.73 11.32 15.52
N PRO A 111 -14.01 11.06 15.18
CA PRO A 111 -14.44 9.75 14.70
C PRO A 111 -13.56 9.27 13.54
N PRO A 112 -13.30 7.96 13.45
CA PRO A 112 -12.54 7.41 12.34
C PRO A 112 -13.29 7.54 11.02
N ALA A 113 -12.54 7.70 9.92
CA ALA A 113 -13.09 7.59 8.58
C ALA A 113 -13.58 6.16 8.30
N THR A 114 -14.61 6.04 7.51
CA THR A 114 -15.25 4.80 7.11
C THR A 114 -15.15 4.57 5.60
N GLU A 115 -15.63 3.46 5.14
CA GLU A 115 -15.66 3.14 3.70
C GLU A 115 -16.60 4.06 2.89
N ALA A 116 -17.48 4.82 3.53
CA ALA A 116 -18.30 5.83 2.86
C ALA A 116 -17.54 7.12 2.55
N ASP A 117 -16.45 7.36 3.26
CA ASP A 117 -15.69 8.60 3.15
C ASP A 117 -14.68 8.56 2.01
N TRP A 118 -14.44 9.72 1.41
CA TRP A 118 -13.45 9.90 0.36
C TRP A 118 -12.53 11.06 0.66
N ASN A 119 -11.24 10.88 0.34
CA ASN A 119 -10.27 11.95 0.45
C ASN A 119 -10.49 13.02 -0.62
N ASP A 120 -10.74 14.25 -0.17
CA ASP A 120 -10.92 15.42 -1.04
C ASP A 120 -9.64 16.23 -1.22
N ASP A 121 -8.58 15.92 -0.46
CA ASP A 121 -7.28 16.55 -0.61
C ASP A 121 -6.47 15.87 -1.73
N LEU A 122 -6.74 16.24 -2.96
CA LEU A 122 -6.12 15.69 -4.16
C LEU A 122 -4.84 16.43 -4.59
N ARG A 123 -4.27 17.28 -3.73
CA ARG A 123 -3.03 18.02 -4.02
C ARG A 123 -1.80 17.14 -4.01
N VAL A 124 -1.85 16.02 -3.32
CA VAL A 124 -0.80 15.00 -3.35
C VAL A 124 -1.06 14.09 -4.56
N PRO A 125 -0.13 14.01 -5.52
CA PRO A 125 -0.33 13.25 -6.76
C PRO A 125 -0.70 11.78 -6.54
N TYR A 126 -0.09 11.14 -5.55
CA TYR A 126 -0.40 9.76 -5.20
C TYR A 126 -1.83 9.60 -4.64
N PHE A 127 -2.29 10.52 -3.78
CA PHE A 127 -3.67 10.49 -3.28
C PHE A 127 -4.65 10.64 -4.43
N ARG A 128 -4.39 11.62 -5.30
CA ARG A 128 -5.17 11.86 -6.49
C ARG A 128 -5.26 10.61 -7.37
N ALA A 129 -4.12 10.00 -7.69
CA ALA A 129 -4.06 8.80 -8.52
C ALA A 129 -4.89 7.65 -7.92
N LYS A 130 -4.80 7.42 -6.59
CA LYS A 130 -5.55 6.36 -5.91
C LYS A 130 -7.05 6.66 -5.84
N VAL A 131 -7.44 7.90 -5.52
CA VAL A 131 -8.86 8.29 -5.45
C VAL A 131 -9.51 8.23 -6.83
N GLU A 132 -8.88 8.83 -7.85
CA GLU A 132 -9.46 8.88 -9.19
C GLU A 132 -9.53 7.48 -9.83
N SER A 133 -8.49 6.65 -9.67
CA SER A 133 -8.52 5.26 -10.19
C SER A 133 -9.57 4.39 -9.49
N GLU A 134 -9.75 4.52 -8.17
CA GLU A 134 -10.79 3.76 -7.47
C GLU A 134 -12.20 4.24 -7.84
N ARG A 135 -12.43 5.56 -7.94
CA ARG A 135 -13.72 6.10 -8.41
C ARG A 135 -14.05 5.63 -9.82
N LEU A 136 -13.07 5.65 -10.73
CA LEU A 136 -13.22 5.12 -12.08
C LEU A 136 -13.54 3.61 -12.07
N ALA A 137 -12.85 2.84 -11.23
CA ALA A 137 -13.12 1.40 -11.10
C ALA A 137 -14.57 1.13 -10.70
N TRP A 138 -15.11 1.88 -9.74
CA TRP A 138 -16.51 1.76 -9.33
C TRP A 138 -17.50 2.19 -10.41
N GLN A 139 -17.17 3.22 -11.20
CA GLN A 139 -17.99 3.62 -12.36
C GLN A 139 -18.01 2.50 -13.41
N LEU A 140 -16.82 2.03 -13.82
CA LEU A 140 -16.68 0.96 -14.80
C LEU A 140 -17.33 -0.36 -14.34
N ALA A 141 -17.24 -0.69 -13.06
CA ALA A 141 -17.88 -1.89 -12.53
C ALA A 141 -19.40 -1.86 -12.71
N ARG A 142 -20.03 -0.69 -12.49
CA ARG A 142 -21.48 -0.50 -12.76
C ARG A 142 -21.78 -0.61 -14.25
N ASP A 143 -21.04 0.12 -15.09
CA ASP A 143 -21.29 0.22 -16.53
C ASP A 143 -21.07 -1.14 -17.24
N LEU A 144 -20.06 -1.89 -16.80
CA LEU A 144 -19.65 -3.18 -17.37
C LEU A 144 -20.30 -4.39 -16.64
N LYS A 145 -21.09 -4.15 -15.59
CA LYS A 145 -21.71 -5.17 -14.73
C LYS A 145 -20.68 -6.16 -14.16
N LEU A 146 -19.56 -5.65 -13.67
CA LEU A 146 -18.52 -6.44 -13.01
C LEU A 146 -18.82 -6.55 -11.51
N ASP A 147 -18.59 -7.74 -10.95
CA ASP A 147 -18.55 -7.94 -9.50
C ASP A 147 -17.20 -7.45 -8.95
N LEU A 148 -17.18 -6.19 -8.51
CA LEU A 148 -16.00 -5.50 -7.98
C LEU A 148 -16.10 -5.38 -6.46
N VAL A 149 -14.96 -5.60 -5.80
CA VAL A 149 -14.74 -5.23 -4.41
C VAL A 149 -13.36 -4.57 -4.27
N THR A 150 -13.23 -3.58 -3.39
CA THR A 150 -11.94 -2.92 -3.15
C THR A 150 -11.45 -3.14 -1.73
N VAL A 151 -10.16 -3.45 -1.59
CA VAL A 151 -9.45 -3.52 -0.32
C VAL A 151 -8.63 -2.25 -0.16
N LEU A 152 -8.75 -1.58 0.99
CA LEU A 152 -8.05 -0.34 1.32
C LEU A 152 -7.00 -0.64 2.40
N PRO A 153 -5.82 -1.14 2.02
CA PRO A 153 -4.78 -1.44 3.00
C PRO A 153 -4.11 -0.17 3.53
N GLY A 154 -3.60 -0.26 4.75
CA GLY A 154 -2.64 0.67 5.31
C GLY A 154 -1.24 0.51 4.69
N GLY A 155 -0.23 1.05 5.36
CA GLY A 155 1.17 0.92 4.98
C GLY A 155 1.69 -0.50 5.26
N LEU A 156 2.05 -1.24 4.21
CA LEU A 156 2.45 -2.64 4.31
C LEU A 156 3.83 -2.81 4.94
N ILE A 157 3.91 -3.68 5.94
CA ILE A 157 5.14 -4.19 6.54
C ILE A 157 5.08 -5.72 6.66
N GLY A 158 6.14 -6.35 7.13
CA GLY A 158 6.22 -7.80 7.27
C GLY A 158 7.32 -8.42 6.41
N PRO A 159 7.42 -9.75 6.34
CA PRO A 159 8.46 -10.44 5.61
C PRO A 159 8.23 -10.48 4.10
N GLY A 160 9.25 -10.92 3.34
CA GLY A 160 9.11 -11.33 1.94
C GLY A 160 9.19 -10.21 0.90
N PHE A 161 9.37 -8.95 1.27
CA PHE A 161 9.63 -7.90 0.28
C PHE A 161 11.04 -8.05 -0.32
N ARG A 162 11.16 -7.75 -1.62
CA ARG A 162 12.43 -7.83 -2.36
C ARG A 162 13.01 -6.47 -2.71
N ARG A 163 12.22 -5.43 -2.58
CA ARG A 163 12.61 -4.03 -2.76
C ARG A 163 11.82 -3.17 -1.80
N ASN A 164 12.40 -2.08 -1.40
CA ASN A 164 11.73 -1.14 -0.54
C ASN A 164 10.51 -0.51 -1.23
N THR A 165 9.54 -0.21 -0.42
CA THR A 165 8.41 0.67 -0.70
C THR A 165 8.54 1.90 0.17
N PRO A 166 7.85 3.01 -0.08
CA PRO A 166 7.89 4.17 0.80
C PRO A 166 7.60 3.86 2.28
N THR A 167 6.76 2.86 2.54
CA THR A 167 6.50 2.40 3.92
C THR A 167 7.72 1.73 4.53
N ILE A 168 8.41 0.87 3.77
CA ILE A 168 9.65 0.22 4.21
C ILE A 168 10.79 1.23 4.33
N ASP A 169 10.84 2.25 3.46
CA ASP A 169 11.84 3.33 3.54
C ASP A 169 11.71 4.12 4.86
N ILE A 170 10.49 4.34 5.37
CA ILE A 170 10.29 4.95 6.69
C ILE A 170 10.91 4.08 7.80
N VAL A 171 10.72 2.77 7.74
CA VAL A 171 11.33 1.83 8.71
C VAL A 171 12.83 1.84 8.58
N GLN A 172 13.37 1.78 7.38
CA GLN A 172 14.81 1.81 7.12
C GLN A 172 15.45 3.13 7.58
N ALA A 173 14.81 4.26 7.29
CA ALA A 173 15.27 5.57 7.76
C ALA A 173 15.34 5.65 9.28
N ALA A 174 14.32 5.11 9.98
CA ALA A 174 14.33 5.02 11.43
C ALA A 174 15.50 4.18 11.95
N LEU A 175 15.80 3.04 11.30
CA LEU A 175 16.97 2.18 11.61
C LEU A 175 18.31 2.89 11.38
N MET A 176 18.40 3.73 10.36
CA MET A 176 19.58 4.49 10.03
C MET A 176 19.74 5.74 10.93
N GLY A 177 18.76 6.00 11.81
CA GLY A 177 18.79 7.09 12.77
C GLY A 177 18.35 8.43 12.20
N GLU A 178 17.58 8.45 11.10
CA GLU A 178 17.04 9.66 10.49
C GLU A 178 16.22 10.48 11.49
N PHE A 179 15.52 9.79 12.39
CA PHE A 179 14.68 10.43 13.40
C PHE A 179 15.41 10.82 14.70
N ARG A 180 16.77 10.72 14.77
CA ARG A 180 17.53 10.99 15.99
C ARG A 180 17.35 12.41 16.54
N PHE A 181 17.24 13.41 15.67
CA PHE A 181 17.04 14.80 16.09
C PHE A 181 15.57 15.13 16.36
N GLY A 182 14.65 14.42 15.74
CA GLY A 182 13.22 14.58 15.99
C GLY A 182 12.35 13.76 15.07
N VAL A 183 11.18 13.40 15.57
CA VAL A 183 10.13 12.73 14.79
C VAL A 183 9.04 13.73 14.38
N PRO A 184 8.50 13.64 13.16
CA PRO A 184 7.37 14.49 12.78
C PRO A 184 6.12 14.14 13.60
N VAL A 185 5.21 15.10 13.73
CA VAL A 185 3.85 14.84 14.18
C VAL A 185 3.13 14.02 13.11
N GLY A 186 2.37 13.02 13.54
CA GLY A 186 1.60 12.16 12.64
C GLY A 186 1.75 10.68 13.00
N ASN A 187 1.11 9.86 12.21
CA ASN A 187 1.10 8.40 12.35
C ASN A 187 1.15 7.74 10.98
N VAL A 188 1.45 6.45 10.96
CA VAL A 188 1.39 5.61 9.77
C VAL A 188 0.55 4.38 10.09
N PRO A 189 -0.52 4.10 9.33
CA PRO A 189 -1.38 2.95 9.57
C PRO A 189 -0.70 1.65 9.09
N PHE A 190 0.38 1.24 9.77
CA PHE A 190 1.10 0.01 9.44
C PHE A 190 0.21 -1.21 9.63
N ILE A 191 0.24 -2.10 8.65
CA ILE A 191 -0.47 -3.37 8.64
C ILE A 191 0.44 -4.48 8.09
N ASP A 192 0.35 -5.67 8.64
CA ASP A 192 1.10 -6.81 8.13
C ASP A 192 0.55 -7.27 6.78
N VAL A 193 1.45 -7.57 5.85
CA VAL A 193 1.07 -8.03 4.49
C VAL A 193 0.22 -9.31 4.53
N ARG A 194 0.41 -10.20 5.51
CA ARG A 194 -0.36 -11.45 5.67
C ARG A 194 -1.81 -11.18 6.04
N ASP A 195 -2.05 -10.16 6.88
CA ASP A 195 -3.42 -9.74 7.24
C ASP A 195 -4.14 -9.14 6.03
N VAL A 196 -3.43 -8.37 5.21
CA VAL A 196 -3.99 -7.83 3.97
C VAL A 196 -4.29 -8.94 2.95
N VAL A 197 -3.42 -9.94 2.83
CA VAL A 197 -3.68 -11.13 2.00
C VAL A 197 -4.92 -11.88 2.48
N ASP A 198 -5.10 -12.08 3.81
CA ASP A 198 -6.30 -12.71 4.38
C ASP A 198 -7.58 -11.93 4.01
N ALA A 199 -7.54 -10.58 4.03
CA ALA A 199 -8.66 -9.76 3.59
C ALA A 199 -9.01 -9.98 2.11
N HIS A 200 -8.01 -10.01 1.24
CA HIS A 200 -8.20 -10.28 -0.20
C HIS A 200 -8.82 -11.66 -0.44
N LEU A 201 -8.33 -12.69 0.23
CA LEU A 201 -8.84 -14.06 0.07
C LEU A 201 -10.27 -14.18 0.55
N ARG A 202 -10.61 -13.60 1.71
CA ARG A 202 -11.99 -13.59 2.22
C ARG A 202 -12.95 -12.88 1.27
N LEU A 203 -12.51 -11.79 0.65
CA LEU A 203 -13.32 -11.05 -0.31
C LEU A 203 -13.46 -11.76 -1.64
N ALA A 204 -12.48 -12.55 -2.06
CA ALA A 204 -12.59 -13.40 -3.26
C ALA A 204 -13.67 -14.50 -3.09
N ASP A 205 -13.78 -15.04 -1.88
CA ASP A 205 -14.68 -16.16 -1.56
C ASP A 205 -16.14 -15.73 -1.27
N ARG A 206 -16.40 -14.43 -1.13
CA ARG A 206 -17.72 -13.92 -0.71
C ARG A 206 -18.35 -13.01 -1.75
N SER A 207 -19.63 -13.17 -1.99
CA SER A 207 -20.41 -12.29 -2.88
C SER A 207 -20.83 -10.98 -2.18
N ILE A 208 -19.87 -10.30 -1.56
CA ILE A 208 -20.07 -9.01 -0.88
C ILE A 208 -19.36 -7.94 -1.67
N GLY A 209 -20.05 -6.89 -2.09
CA GLY A 209 -19.47 -5.76 -2.80
C GLY A 209 -19.10 -4.61 -1.87
N GLY A 210 -18.42 -3.62 -2.41
CA GLY A 210 -18.08 -2.39 -1.73
C GLY A 210 -16.63 -2.26 -1.37
N ARG A 211 -16.32 -1.24 -0.59
CA ARG A 211 -14.96 -0.90 -0.10
C ARG A 211 -14.76 -1.56 1.27
N PHE A 212 -13.53 -2.03 1.55
CA PHE A 212 -13.18 -2.63 2.84
C PHE A 212 -11.83 -2.12 3.33
N ILE A 213 -11.80 -1.49 4.49
CA ILE A 213 -10.57 -1.01 5.12
C ILE A 213 -9.86 -2.20 5.76
N ALA A 214 -8.63 -2.47 5.28
CA ALA A 214 -7.71 -3.46 5.85
C ALA A 214 -6.55 -2.73 6.54
N GLY A 215 -6.84 -2.13 7.69
CA GLY A 215 -5.91 -1.33 8.47
C GLY A 215 -5.85 -1.73 9.93
N PRO A 216 -4.87 -1.21 10.68
CA PRO A 216 -4.76 -1.45 12.11
C PRO A 216 -5.89 -0.73 12.86
N ASP A 217 -6.25 -1.22 14.04
CA ASP A 217 -7.23 -0.56 14.91
C ASP A 217 -6.72 0.79 15.43
N VAL A 218 -5.40 0.87 15.66
CA VAL A 218 -4.71 2.09 16.07
C VAL A 218 -3.43 2.23 15.26
N ALA A 219 -3.35 3.31 14.49
CA ALA A 219 -2.15 3.61 13.72
C ALA A 219 -1.05 4.17 14.63
N PRO A 220 0.14 3.54 14.72
CA PRO A 220 1.22 4.03 15.56
C PRO A 220 1.77 5.36 15.04
N SER A 221 2.10 6.27 15.96
CA SER A 221 2.84 7.49 15.66
C SER A 221 4.29 7.17 15.25
N TYR A 222 4.95 8.12 14.58
CA TYR A 222 6.39 7.98 14.29
C TYR A 222 7.23 7.76 15.54
N ARG A 223 6.85 8.36 16.68
CA ARG A 223 7.53 8.11 17.98
C ARG A 223 7.36 6.67 18.42
N GLN A 224 6.13 6.15 18.39
CA GLN A 224 5.86 4.75 18.75
C GLN A 224 6.57 3.77 17.79
N LEU A 225 6.67 4.09 16.49
CA LEU A 225 7.48 3.32 15.56
C LEU A 225 8.92 3.21 16.05
N VAL A 226 9.58 4.34 16.33
CA VAL A 226 10.99 4.33 16.77
C VAL A 226 11.15 3.64 18.12
N GLU A 227 10.23 3.85 19.06
CA GLU A 227 10.25 3.19 20.38
C GLU A 227 10.10 1.67 20.25
N THR A 228 9.23 1.19 19.36
CA THR A 228 9.08 -0.25 19.07
C THR A 228 10.35 -0.81 18.42
N LEU A 229 10.90 -0.11 17.41
CA LEU A 229 12.18 -0.50 16.80
C LEU A 229 13.31 -0.60 17.82
N ARG A 230 13.37 0.32 18.81
CA ARG A 230 14.37 0.28 19.88
C ARG A 230 14.21 -0.88 20.84
N ARG A 231 12.99 -1.38 21.06
CA ARG A 231 12.79 -2.62 21.84
C ARG A 231 13.35 -3.83 21.11
N ILE A 232 13.22 -3.85 19.77
CA ILE A 232 13.72 -4.94 18.92
C ILE A 232 15.24 -4.82 18.71
N ASP A 233 15.73 -3.60 18.40
CA ASP A 233 17.15 -3.30 18.21
C ASP A 233 17.56 -2.05 19.01
N PRO A 234 18.20 -2.22 20.17
CA PRO A 234 18.63 -1.10 21.04
C PRO A 234 19.62 -0.12 20.39
N ARG A 235 20.23 -0.49 19.24
CA ARG A 235 21.14 0.38 18.49
C ARG A 235 20.42 1.51 17.76
N VAL A 236 19.11 1.42 17.58
CA VAL A 236 18.32 2.48 16.95
C VAL A 236 18.37 3.74 17.83
N PRO A 237 18.76 4.90 17.32
CA PRO A 237 18.85 6.12 18.13
C PRO A 237 17.50 6.58 18.68
N ARG A 238 17.52 7.08 19.92
CA ARG A 238 16.32 7.66 20.53
C ARG A 238 16.06 9.06 19.95
N PRO A 239 14.83 9.39 19.53
CA PRO A 239 14.49 10.74 19.10
C PRO A 239 14.62 11.73 20.26
N LEU A 240 15.29 12.86 20.03
CA LEU A 240 15.43 13.92 21.03
C LEU A 240 14.07 14.57 21.34
N MET A 241 13.26 14.82 20.30
CA MET A 241 11.98 15.53 20.45
C MET A 241 10.94 15.08 19.40
N THR A 242 9.71 15.51 19.58
CA THR A 242 8.72 15.57 18.49
C THR A 242 8.81 16.95 17.86
N LEU A 243 9.00 16.99 16.54
CA LEU A 243 9.12 18.23 15.80
C LEU A 243 7.78 18.99 15.82
N PRO A 244 7.79 20.31 16.08
CA PRO A 244 6.58 21.09 15.98
C PRO A 244 6.07 21.15 14.55
N ARG A 245 4.77 21.33 14.34
CA ARG A 245 4.16 21.40 13.01
C ARG A 245 4.80 22.45 12.11
N GLN A 246 5.22 23.57 12.70
CA GLN A 246 5.88 24.67 12.01
C GLN A 246 7.20 24.27 11.35
N ALA A 247 7.84 23.19 11.84
CA ALA A 247 9.04 22.65 11.24
C ALA A 247 8.76 21.71 10.04
N ALA A 248 7.52 21.27 9.85
CA ALA A 248 7.19 20.32 8.78
C ALA A 248 7.56 20.80 7.36
N PRO A 249 7.45 22.10 6.98
CA PRO A 249 7.92 22.57 5.69
C PRO A 249 9.44 22.42 5.46
N MET A 250 10.23 22.26 6.52
CA MET A 250 11.68 22.06 6.42
C MET A 250 12.08 20.59 6.27
N LEU A 251 11.13 19.65 6.48
CA LEU A 251 11.41 18.21 6.38
C LEU A 251 12.05 17.81 5.03
N PRO A 252 11.62 18.31 3.86
CA PRO A 252 12.24 17.95 2.59
C PRO A 252 13.71 18.39 2.48
N LEU A 253 14.06 19.53 3.07
CA LEU A 253 15.44 20.03 3.06
C LEU A 253 16.32 19.16 3.99
N TYR A 254 15.84 18.87 5.19
CA TYR A 254 16.53 17.98 6.12
C TYR A 254 16.74 16.58 5.52
N ASP A 255 15.71 16.00 4.95
CA ASP A 255 15.72 14.70 4.28
C ASP A 255 16.70 14.67 3.10
N ALA A 256 16.75 15.75 2.28
CA ALA A 256 17.71 15.86 1.20
C ALA A 256 19.15 15.91 1.70
N LEU A 257 19.40 16.66 2.77
CA LEU A 257 20.74 16.77 3.38
C LEU A 257 21.16 15.45 4.01
N SER A 258 20.26 14.79 4.74
CA SER A 258 20.53 13.49 5.34
C SER A 258 20.80 12.40 4.30
N HIS A 259 20.04 12.38 3.22
CA HIS A 259 20.28 11.49 2.08
C HIS A 259 21.67 11.72 1.48
N HIS A 260 22.04 12.99 1.23
CA HIS A 260 23.32 13.34 0.63
C HIS A 260 24.52 12.97 1.53
N LEU A 261 24.41 13.20 2.85
CA LEU A 261 25.51 12.99 3.80
C LEU A 261 25.62 11.54 4.30
N PHE A 262 24.51 10.85 4.45
CA PHE A 262 24.44 9.55 5.13
C PHE A 262 23.83 8.44 4.29
N GLY A 263 23.35 8.72 3.06
CA GLY A 263 22.69 7.74 2.20
C GLY A 263 21.33 7.23 2.74
N THR A 264 20.68 8.01 3.61
CA THR A 264 19.37 7.62 4.14
C THR A 264 18.30 7.61 3.05
N PRO A 265 17.27 6.73 3.13
CA PRO A 265 16.15 6.78 2.22
C PRO A 265 15.44 8.14 2.27
N ARG A 266 14.95 8.63 1.11
CA ARG A 266 14.14 9.84 1.04
C ARG A 266 12.72 9.53 1.54
N ILE A 267 12.35 10.08 2.70
CA ILE A 267 11.07 9.81 3.38
C ILE A 267 10.16 11.03 3.54
N ALA A 268 10.69 12.24 3.31
CA ALA A 268 9.88 13.46 3.34
C ALA A 268 9.06 13.60 2.04
N THR A 269 8.26 12.57 1.73
CA THR A 269 7.35 12.59 0.60
C THR A 269 6.25 13.64 0.78
N PRO A 270 5.59 14.09 -0.31
CA PRO A 270 4.46 15.03 -0.20
C PRO A 270 3.38 14.56 0.78
N GLU A 271 3.13 13.26 0.89
CA GLU A 271 2.19 12.65 1.85
C GLU A 271 2.60 12.91 3.29
N VAL A 272 3.87 12.62 3.61
CA VAL A 272 4.41 12.77 4.97
C VAL A 272 4.40 14.24 5.39
N VAL A 273 4.89 15.12 4.52
CA VAL A 273 4.90 16.58 4.77
C VAL A 273 3.47 17.10 4.93
N ARG A 274 2.55 16.67 4.08
CA ARG A 274 1.15 17.09 4.16
C ARG A 274 0.47 16.65 5.44
N SER A 275 0.70 15.41 5.85
CA SER A 275 0.22 14.88 7.14
C SER A 275 0.74 15.73 8.30
N ALA A 276 2.06 15.96 8.36
CA ALA A 276 2.70 16.71 9.43
C ALA A 276 2.22 18.18 9.50
N VAL A 277 2.08 18.85 8.35
CA VAL A 277 1.57 20.24 8.28
C VAL A 277 0.11 20.32 8.72
N SER A 278 -0.74 19.40 8.26
CA SER A 278 -2.18 19.42 8.55
C SER A 278 -2.46 19.17 10.04
N GLY A 279 -1.58 18.42 10.72
CA GLY A 279 -1.77 17.90 12.06
C GLY A 279 -2.96 16.97 12.21
N LYS A 280 -3.47 16.48 11.11
CA LYS A 280 -4.45 15.41 11.04
C LYS A 280 -3.73 14.05 11.04
N VAL A 281 -4.47 13.00 11.33
CA VAL A 281 -3.94 11.64 11.46
C VAL A 281 -4.67 10.69 10.53
N TRP A 282 -3.99 9.62 10.13
CA TRP A 282 -4.64 8.47 9.53
C TRP A 282 -5.44 7.74 10.61
N ASN A 283 -6.75 7.71 10.46
CA ASN A 283 -7.65 7.05 11.40
C ASN A 283 -8.83 6.48 10.60
N GLY A 284 -8.73 5.24 10.15
CA GLY A 284 -9.76 4.53 9.41
C GLY A 284 -10.31 3.37 10.24
N SER A 285 -11.61 3.15 10.18
CA SER A 285 -12.28 2.06 10.92
C SER A 285 -12.37 0.80 10.07
N SER A 286 -11.77 -0.28 10.52
CA SER A 286 -11.96 -1.63 9.92
C SER A 286 -13.21 -2.36 10.45
N ALA A 287 -14.16 -1.65 11.08
CA ALA A 287 -15.35 -2.25 11.67
C ALA A 287 -16.19 -3.06 10.68
N ARG A 288 -16.33 -2.56 9.45
CA ARG A 288 -17.01 -3.27 8.38
C ARG A 288 -16.35 -4.61 8.03
N ALA A 289 -15.01 -4.60 7.87
CA ALA A 289 -14.27 -5.83 7.61
C ALA A 289 -14.40 -6.84 8.76
N LYS A 290 -14.45 -6.37 10.02
CA LYS A 290 -14.66 -7.24 11.19
C LYS A 290 -16.05 -7.85 11.19
N THR A 291 -17.10 -7.07 10.94
CA THR A 291 -18.50 -7.52 11.05
C THR A 291 -18.93 -8.35 9.85
N GLU A 292 -18.62 -7.93 8.63
CA GLU A 292 -19.11 -8.59 7.43
C GLU A 292 -18.20 -9.72 6.93
N LEU A 293 -16.86 -9.62 7.16
CA LEU A 293 -15.90 -10.64 6.74
C LEU A 293 -15.39 -11.53 7.87
N GLY A 294 -15.62 -11.15 9.14
CA GLY A 294 -14.93 -11.78 10.28
C GLY A 294 -13.41 -11.59 10.20
N TRP A 295 -12.96 -10.55 9.49
CA TRP A 295 -11.56 -10.22 9.35
C TRP A 295 -11.10 -9.30 10.49
N MET A 296 -9.91 -9.55 10.99
CA MET A 296 -9.20 -8.65 11.91
C MET A 296 -7.69 -8.84 11.73
N PRO A 297 -6.88 -7.80 11.98
CA PRO A 297 -5.43 -7.97 12.00
C PRO A 297 -5.03 -8.95 13.09
N ARG A 298 -4.21 -9.94 12.75
CA ARG A 298 -3.78 -11.02 13.66
C ARG A 298 -2.31 -10.93 14.00
N VAL A 299 -1.50 -10.32 13.12
CA VAL A 299 -0.07 -10.19 13.34
C VAL A 299 0.20 -8.94 14.15
N PRO A 300 0.77 -9.06 15.37
CA PRO A 300 1.11 -7.89 16.20
C PRO A 300 2.10 -6.97 15.47
N PHE A 301 1.93 -5.65 15.60
CA PHE A 301 2.81 -4.65 14.97
C PHE A 301 4.29 -4.87 15.27
N GLU A 302 4.64 -5.21 16.52
CA GLU A 302 6.01 -5.46 16.93
C GLU A 302 6.60 -6.70 16.24
N GLN A 303 5.82 -7.77 16.09
CA GLN A 303 6.24 -8.97 15.35
C GLN A 303 6.47 -8.64 13.87
N SER A 304 5.51 -7.98 13.23
CA SER A 304 5.62 -7.59 11.82
C SER A 304 6.84 -6.70 11.57
N LEU A 305 7.10 -5.79 12.52
CA LEU A 305 8.26 -4.92 12.45
C LEU A 305 9.58 -5.67 12.64
N ALA A 306 9.64 -6.64 13.57
CA ALA A 306 10.82 -7.49 13.78
C ALA A 306 11.14 -8.32 12.53
N GLU A 307 10.14 -8.90 11.88
CA GLU A 307 10.31 -9.64 10.64
C GLU A 307 10.71 -8.74 9.46
N THR A 308 10.21 -7.51 9.41
CA THR A 308 10.67 -6.47 8.45
C THR A 308 12.15 -6.18 8.67
N LEU A 309 12.59 -6.03 9.93
CA LEU A 309 14.00 -5.81 10.26
C LEU A 309 14.89 -6.96 9.80
N ALA A 310 14.44 -8.20 9.97
CA ALA A 310 15.19 -9.38 9.56
C ALA A 310 15.48 -9.39 8.04
N VAL A 311 14.57 -8.86 7.24
CA VAL A 311 14.79 -8.69 5.78
C VAL A 311 15.76 -7.53 5.50
N LEU A 312 15.62 -6.39 6.20
CA LEU A 312 16.50 -5.22 6.01
C LEU A 312 17.93 -5.44 6.52
N ARG A 313 18.09 -6.26 7.53
CA ARG A 313 19.36 -6.61 8.16
C ARG A 313 19.43 -8.13 8.33
N PRO A 314 19.68 -8.90 7.26
CA PRO A 314 19.81 -10.35 7.40
C PRO A 314 20.93 -10.69 8.39
N PRO A 315 20.80 -11.76 9.16
CA PRO A 315 21.87 -12.21 10.05
C PRO A 315 23.14 -12.43 9.24
N ARG A 316 24.27 -11.97 9.81
CA ARG A 316 25.60 -12.14 9.22
C ARG A 316 26.00 -13.62 9.23
#